data_2bed959fa60509fe53c7ec9481af771a
#
_entry.id   2bed959fa60509fe53c7ec9481af771a
#
_cell.length_a   1.000
_cell.length_b   1.000
_cell.length_c   1.000
_cell.angle_alpha   90.00
_cell.angle_beta   90.00
_cell.angle_gamma   90.00
#
_symmetry.space_group_name_H-M   'P 1'
#
loop_
_entity.id
_entity.type
_entity.pdbx_description
1 polymer ?
#
loop_
_entity_poly.entity_id
_entity_poly.type
_entity_poly.pdbx_seq_one_letter_code
_entity_poly.pdbx_strand_id
1 'polypeptide(L)'
;FESNGGLTATGNYNMRVFRSKNITGPYVDKQGRNALRTSKNTTSVTGNIGIRLMAGYKWSCNSKGYLAQGHNSALVDDDGRMFLVYHTRFTNSGETHQVRTHQMFMSEDGWLCVAPYTYNGEKISASGYDKKEVAGTYEYIYHEPSTAGGSVVNSTYITLYENGTVGGVDAGGTWSMKSGKPYVDFTIKGVKYQGVFSYGYDESAARNRVMTFTAVGANNVCIWGSKTLKDPKTESGSVTADSNAITVPSSATADFDLPLGGAYGSTVSWKVTAADNAVAVQGSKAVVKRHLKDGSATLTATITKGTSSATKTYKVTVPGLLNDIQIETVV
;
A
#
# COMPACT_ATOMS: atom_id res chain seq x y z
N PHE A 1 7.68 -19.09 8.95
CA PHE A 1 7.13 -18.65 7.66
C PHE A 1 6.28 -19.73 7.05
N GLU A 2 5.21 -19.34 6.42
CA GLU A 2 4.32 -20.19 5.65
C GLU A 2 4.09 -19.55 4.28
N SER A 3 4.24 -20.31 3.20
CA SER A 3 3.76 -19.92 1.87
C SER A 3 2.42 -20.62 1.62
N ASN A 4 1.42 -19.85 1.22
CA ASN A 4 0.04 -20.30 1.10
C ASN A 4 -0.57 -19.84 -0.22
N GLY A 5 -1.60 -20.53 -0.72
CA GLY A 5 -2.32 -20.18 -1.92
C GLY A 5 -1.95 -20.98 -3.16
N GLY A 6 -2.54 -20.63 -4.30
CA GLY A 6 -2.26 -21.25 -5.58
C GLY A 6 -0.94 -20.79 -6.19
N LEU A 7 -0.31 -21.63 -6.99
CA LEU A 7 1.04 -21.41 -7.52
C LEU A 7 1.09 -20.58 -8.82
N THR A 8 -0.01 -19.94 -9.22
CA THR A 8 -0.09 -19.11 -10.43
C THR A 8 -0.07 -17.62 -10.11
N ALA A 9 0.16 -16.77 -11.09
CA ALA A 9 0.13 -15.31 -10.94
C ALA A 9 -1.18 -14.80 -10.33
N THR A 10 -2.31 -15.47 -10.59
CA THR A 10 -3.64 -15.14 -10.07
C THR A 10 -4.09 -16.04 -8.91
N GLY A 11 -3.23 -16.97 -8.47
CA GLY A 11 -3.58 -18.01 -7.50
C GLY A 11 -3.53 -17.59 -6.02
N ASN A 12 -3.40 -16.32 -5.71
CA ASN A 12 -3.28 -15.79 -4.34
C ASN A 12 -2.07 -16.31 -3.55
N TYR A 13 -1.00 -16.71 -4.22
CA TYR A 13 0.20 -17.13 -3.53
C TYR A 13 0.72 -16.01 -2.64
N ASN A 14 0.96 -16.30 -1.37
CA ASN A 14 1.34 -15.30 -0.38
C ASN A 14 2.15 -15.92 0.76
N MET A 15 2.87 -15.08 1.49
CA MET A 15 3.70 -15.44 2.63
C MET A 15 3.09 -14.93 3.92
N ARG A 16 3.14 -15.76 4.96
CA ARG A 16 2.65 -15.41 6.30
C ARG A 16 3.68 -15.73 7.37
N VAL A 17 3.68 -14.94 8.43
CA VAL A 17 4.57 -15.11 9.58
C VAL A 17 3.77 -15.43 10.82
N PHE A 18 4.30 -16.40 11.56
CA PHE A 18 3.88 -16.78 12.89
C PHE A 18 5.13 -16.92 13.77
N ARG A 19 4.96 -16.85 15.05
CA ARG A 19 6.06 -17.10 16.01
C ARG A 19 5.65 -18.04 17.13
N SER A 20 6.63 -18.68 17.74
CA SER A 20 6.47 -19.52 18.93
C SER A 20 7.66 -19.36 19.85
N LYS A 21 7.46 -19.58 21.15
CA LYS A 21 8.55 -19.71 22.13
C LYS A 21 9.18 -21.09 22.11
N ASN A 22 8.47 -22.11 21.59
CA ASN A 22 8.92 -23.49 21.51
C ASN A 22 8.98 -23.95 20.06
N ILE A 23 9.97 -24.74 19.70
CA ILE A 23 10.13 -25.26 18.35
C ILE A 23 8.95 -26.11 17.88
N THR A 24 8.27 -26.76 18.82
CA THR A 24 7.07 -27.56 18.56
C THR A 24 5.77 -26.75 18.55
N GLY A 25 5.84 -25.46 18.79
CA GLY A 25 4.70 -24.55 18.83
C GLY A 25 4.08 -24.37 20.23
N PRO A 26 2.87 -23.81 20.33
CA PRO A 26 2.05 -23.37 19.22
C PRO A 26 2.65 -22.15 18.50
N TYR A 27 2.55 -22.13 17.18
CA TYR A 27 2.89 -20.95 16.36
C TYR A 27 1.68 -20.06 16.23
N VAL A 28 1.82 -18.82 16.64
CA VAL A 28 0.71 -17.86 16.66
C VAL A 28 1.03 -16.57 15.90
N ASP A 29 0.00 -15.92 15.38
CA ASP A 29 0.09 -14.58 14.80
C ASP A 29 0.01 -13.49 15.88
N LYS A 30 0.07 -12.20 15.47
CA LYS A 30 0.05 -11.05 16.39
C LYS A 30 -1.28 -10.94 17.18
N GLN A 31 -2.34 -11.59 16.71
CA GLN A 31 -3.65 -11.68 17.40
C GLN A 31 -3.79 -12.95 18.26
N GLY A 32 -2.72 -13.75 18.40
CA GLY A 32 -2.72 -14.99 19.17
C GLY A 32 -3.38 -16.18 18.44
N ARG A 33 -3.71 -16.05 17.16
CA ARG A 33 -4.36 -17.11 16.39
C ARG A 33 -3.33 -18.12 15.91
N ASN A 34 -3.68 -19.41 16.02
CA ASN A 34 -2.78 -20.53 15.72
C ASN A 34 -2.62 -20.73 14.20
N ALA A 35 -1.37 -20.99 13.76
CA ALA A 35 -1.03 -21.31 12.37
C ALA A 35 -1.77 -22.53 11.81
N LEU A 36 -2.10 -23.52 12.64
CA LEU A 36 -2.85 -24.71 12.23
C LEU A 36 -4.27 -24.40 11.70
N ARG A 37 -4.74 -23.18 11.86
CA ARG A 37 -6.04 -22.73 11.31
C ARG A 37 -5.93 -22.19 9.90
N THR A 38 -4.73 -22.01 9.36
CA THR A 38 -4.57 -21.69 7.95
C THR A 38 -4.92 -22.93 7.14
N SER A 39 -5.92 -22.84 6.25
CA SER A 39 -6.23 -23.95 5.37
C SER A 39 -5.44 -23.84 4.08
N LYS A 40 -5.10 -24.98 3.49
CA LYS A 40 -4.40 -25.08 2.20
C LYS A 40 -5.07 -24.29 1.08
N ASN A 41 -6.39 -24.15 1.16
CA ASN A 41 -7.20 -23.48 0.15
C ASN A 41 -7.63 -22.06 0.55
N THR A 42 -7.30 -21.67 1.74
CA THR A 42 -7.46 -20.29 2.11
C THR A 42 -6.23 -19.51 1.64
N THR A 43 -6.16 -19.51 0.50
CA THR A 43 -6.21 -18.33 -0.24
C THR A 43 -7.18 -17.34 0.33
N SER A 44 -7.82 -17.67 1.44
CA SER A 44 -8.67 -16.73 2.05
C SER A 44 -7.78 -15.64 2.62
N VAL A 45 -7.41 -14.93 1.70
CA VAL A 45 -7.18 -13.55 1.68
C VAL A 45 -8.05 -12.88 2.74
N THR A 46 -9.24 -13.36 2.91
CA THR A 46 -10.22 -12.98 3.92
C THR A 46 -9.93 -13.49 5.33
N GLY A 47 -9.19 -14.56 5.50
CA GLY A 47 -8.97 -15.15 6.83
C GLY A 47 -8.05 -14.36 7.74
N ASN A 48 -7.23 -13.47 7.21
CA ASN A 48 -6.28 -12.61 7.93
C ASN A 48 -5.55 -13.32 9.10
N ILE A 49 -5.38 -14.65 9.03
CA ILE A 49 -4.62 -15.47 9.99
C ILE A 49 -3.17 -15.46 9.56
N GLY A 50 -2.27 -15.13 10.49
CA GLY A 50 -0.87 -14.88 10.21
C GLY A 50 -0.62 -13.49 9.65
N ILE A 51 0.56 -12.96 9.90
CA ILE A 51 0.98 -11.66 9.35
C ILE A 51 1.29 -11.87 7.87
N ARG A 52 0.49 -11.29 6.99
CA ARG A 52 0.78 -11.25 5.56
C ARG A 52 1.85 -10.21 5.32
N LEU A 53 3.08 -10.64 5.02
CA LEU A 53 4.24 -9.77 4.89
C LEU A 53 4.08 -8.74 3.77
N MET A 54 3.47 -9.14 2.66
CA MET A 54 3.17 -8.28 1.52
C MET A 54 1.98 -8.83 0.73
N ALA A 55 1.12 -7.94 0.27
CA ALA A 55 0.11 -8.21 -0.76
C ALA A 55 0.74 -8.02 -2.14
N GLY A 56 0.02 -8.28 -3.22
CA GLY A 56 0.40 -7.74 -4.52
C GLY A 56 0.47 -6.22 -4.43
N TYR A 57 1.55 -5.60 -4.92
CA TYR A 57 1.78 -4.16 -4.76
C TYR A 57 2.47 -3.53 -5.96
N LYS A 58 2.34 -2.20 -6.06
CA LYS A 58 3.02 -1.42 -7.08
C LYS A 58 3.39 -0.04 -6.56
N TRP A 59 4.69 0.28 -6.57
CA TRP A 59 5.19 1.64 -6.39
C TRP A 59 4.97 2.48 -7.65
N SER A 60 4.89 3.78 -7.55
CA SER A 60 4.70 4.67 -8.70
C SER A 60 5.84 4.59 -9.71
N CYS A 61 7.06 4.30 -9.26
CA CYS A 61 8.23 4.13 -10.12
C CYS A 61 8.27 2.80 -10.88
N ASN A 62 7.45 1.81 -10.50
CA ASN A 62 7.44 0.51 -11.16
C ASN A 62 6.55 0.51 -12.40
N SER A 63 7.03 -0.02 -13.51
CA SER A 63 6.19 -0.25 -14.71
C SER A 63 5.19 -1.38 -14.51
N LYS A 64 5.56 -2.40 -13.72
CA LYS A 64 4.75 -3.58 -13.40
C LYS A 64 4.57 -3.72 -11.89
N GLY A 65 3.40 -4.22 -11.47
CA GLY A 65 3.16 -4.59 -10.08
C GLY A 65 3.71 -5.97 -9.75
N TYR A 66 4.07 -6.17 -8.50
CA TYR A 66 4.53 -7.43 -7.93
C TYR A 66 3.34 -8.28 -7.50
N LEU A 67 3.34 -9.55 -7.86
CA LEU A 67 2.26 -10.51 -7.61
C LEU A 67 2.76 -11.82 -7.04
N ALA A 68 1.89 -12.55 -6.35
CA ALA A 68 2.08 -13.96 -6.01
C ALA A 68 3.45 -14.24 -5.36
N GLN A 69 3.80 -13.43 -4.36
CA GLN A 69 5.03 -13.59 -3.60
C GLN A 69 4.96 -14.86 -2.74
N GLY A 70 5.96 -15.72 -2.86
CA GLY A 70 5.99 -16.96 -2.10
C GLY A 70 7.24 -17.80 -2.32
N HIS A 71 7.17 -19.08 -1.95
CA HIS A 71 8.29 -20.01 -1.98
C HIS A 71 9.52 -19.44 -1.24
N ASN A 72 9.25 -18.94 -0.06
CA ASN A 72 10.22 -18.17 0.71
C ASN A 72 11.21 -19.03 1.47
N SER A 73 12.41 -18.49 1.63
CA SER A 73 13.42 -18.87 2.59
C SER A 73 13.80 -17.67 3.46
N ALA A 74 14.27 -17.91 4.65
CA ALA A 74 14.80 -16.89 5.54
C ALA A 74 16.25 -17.22 5.91
N LEU A 75 17.08 -16.20 5.90
CA LEU A 75 18.50 -16.29 6.26
C LEU A 75 18.79 -15.28 7.38
N VAL A 76 19.56 -15.71 8.35
CA VAL A 76 20.28 -14.83 9.27
C VAL A 76 21.75 -14.88 8.89
N ASP A 77 22.30 -13.74 8.52
CA ASP A 77 23.69 -13.57 8.11
C ASP A 77 24.63 -13.60 9.34
N ASP A 78 25.92 -13.76 9.11
CA ASP A 78 26.94 -13.84 10.17
C ASP A 78 27.01 -12.57 11.03
N ASP A 79 26.61 -11.42 10.51
CA ASP A 79 26.52 -10.14 11.23
C ASP A 79 25.13 -9.92 11.90
N GLY A 80 24.26 -10.92 11.89
CA GLY A 80 22.94 -10.90 12.49
C GLY A 80 21.85 -10.22 11.67
N ARG A 81 22.12 -9.80 10.43
CA ARG A 81 21.09 -9.31 9.53
C ARG A 81 20.18 -10.43 9.07
N MET A 82 18.92 -10.15 8.97
CA MET A 82 17.90 -11.09 8.55
C MET A 82 17.42 -10.78 7.15
N PHE A 83 17.28 -11.80 6.33
CA PHE A 83 16.86 -11.67 4.93
C PHE A 83 15.69 -12.61 4.62
N LEU A 84 14.75 -12.10 3.83
CA LEU A 84 13.69 -12.86 3.19
C LEU A 84 14.05 -13.05 1.73
N VAL A 85 14.22 -14.29 1.30
CA VAL A 85 14.43 -14.66 -0.10
C VAL A 85 13.15 -15.33 -0.61
N TYR A 86 12.61 -14.85 -1.71
CA TYR A 86 11.34 -15.35 -2.25
C TYR A 86 11.28 -15.12 -3.75
N HIS A 87 10.33 -15.75 -4.43
CA HIS A 87 10.01 -15.38 -5.79
C HIS A 87 8.76 -14.50 -5.86
N THR A 88 8.69 -13.68 -6.88
CA THR A 88 7.53 -12.87 -7.22
C THR A 88 7.22 -12.95 -8.70
N ARG A 89 5.96 -12.82 -9.06
CA ARG A 89 5.47 -12.61 -10.43
C ARG A 89 5.13 -11.15 -10.66
N PHE A 90 4.72 -10.83 -11.88
CA PHE A 90 4.49 -9.44 -12.28
C PHE A 90 3.19 -9.33 -13.06
N THR A 91 2.50 -8.17 -12.92
CA THR A 91 1.33 -7.87 -13.74
C THR A 91 1.67 -7.94 -15.24
N ASN A 92 0.76 -8.50 -16.03
CA ASN A 92 0.89 -8.62 -17.49
C ASN A 92 2.18 -9.33 -17.95
N SER A 93 2.62 -10.37 -17.23
CA SER A 93 3.85 -11.13 -17.52
C SER A 93 3.65 -12.65 -17.53
N GLY A 94 2.40 -13.11 -17.59
CA GLY A 94 2.09 -14.53 -17.47
C GLY A 94 2.64 -15.12 -16.18
N GLU A 95 3.27 -16.27 -16.28
CA GLU A 95 3.86 -16.98 -15.13
C GLU A 95 5.36 -16.67 -14.92
N THR A 96 5.92 -15.70 -15.66
CA THR A 96 7.30 -15.27 -15.46
C THR A 96 7.51 -14.79 -14.04
N HIS A 97 8.52 -15.30 -13.38
CA HIS A 97 8.86 -14.95 -12.00
C HIS A 97 10.36 -14.67 -11.85
N GLN A 98 10.70 -13.95 -10.79
CA GLN A 98 12.08 -13.61 -10.44
C GLN A 98 12.28 -13.75 -8.93
N VAL A 99 13.50 -14.08 -8.52
CA VAL A 99 13.89 -14.08 -7.11
C VAL A 99 14.08 -12.64 -6.64
N ARG A 100 13.68 -12.38 -5.39
CA ARG A 100 13.89 -11.12 -4.67
C ARG A 100 14.43 -11.42 -3.28
N THR A 101 15.27 -10.52 -2.81
CA THR A 101 15.77 -10.54 -1.43
C THR A 101 15.44 -9.20 -0.77
N HIS A 102 14.75 -9.25 0.35
CA HIS A 102 14.50 -8.08 1.19
C HIS A 102 15.15 -8.29 2.55
N GLN A 103 15.70 -7.22 3.13
CA GLN A 103 16.12 -7.26 4.52
C GLN A 103 14.88 -7.29 5.43
N MET A 104 15.00 -8.01 6.53
CA MET A 104 13.99 -8.01 7.58
C MET A 104 14.55 -7.32 8.83
N PHE A 105 13.64 -6.71 9.59
CA PHE A 105 13.94 -6.05 10.84
C PHE A 105 13.02 -6.59 11.95
N MET A 106 13.52 -6.61 13.17
CA MET A 106 12.68 -6.90 14.33
C MET A 106 12.08 -5.59 14.84
N SER A 107 10.75 -5.48 14.90
CA SER A 107 10.08 -4.40 15.61
C SER A 107 10.31 -4.51 17.11
N GLU A 108 10.03 -3.44 17.86
CA GLU A 108 10.26 -3.43 19.30
C GLU A 108 9.45 -4.52 20.06
N ASP A 109 8.25 -4.84 19.59
CA ASP A 109 7.41 -5.92 20.15
C ASP A 109 7.75 -7.32 19.61
N GLY A 110 8.89 -7.44 18.92
CA GLY A 110 9.46 -8.72 18.48
C GLY A 110 8.74 -9.37 17.30
N TRP A 111 8.18 -8.58 16.37
CA TRP A 111 7.64 -9.06 15.11
C TRP A 111 8.53 -8.68 13.93
N LEU A 112 8.61 -9.56 12.94
CA LEU A 112 9.38 -9.30 11.73
C LEU A 112 8.66 -8.29 10.84
N CYS A 113 9.40 -7.27 10.42
CA CYS A 113 9.03 -6.31 9.39
C CYS A 113 9.94 -6.50 8.18
N VAL A 114 9.40 -6.41 6.98
CA VAL A 114 10.15 -6.57 5.72
C VAL A 114 10.40 -5.20 5.12
N ALA A 115 11.64 -4.91 4.75
CA ALA A 115 12.00 -3.66 4.07
C ALA A 115 11.15 -3.45 2.81
N PRO A 116 10.74 -2.21 2.50
CA PRO A 116 9.89 -1.92 1.32
C PRO A 116 10.53 -2.24 -0.03
N TYR A 117 11.87 -2.23 -0.11
CA TYR A 117 12.63 -2.44 -1.33
C TYR A 117 13.57 -3.63 -1.25
N THR A 118 13.96 -4.14 -2.39
CA THR A 118 14.99 -5.19 -2.49
C THR A 118 16.31 -4.70 -1.89
N TYR A 119 16.97 -5.58 -1.16
CA TYR A 119 18.23 -5.28 -0.48
C TYR A 119 19.33 -4.88 -1.46
N ASN A 120 20.02 -3.78 -1.16
CA ASN A 120 21.11 -3.23 -1.95
C ASN A 120 22.27 -2.71 -1.06
N GLY A 121 22.56 -3.43 0.03
CA GLY A 121 23.68 -3.11 0.92
C GLY A 121 23.36 -2.13 2.07
N GLU A 122 22.11 -1.69 2.21
CA GLU A 122 21.67 -0.77 3.27
C GLU A 122 21.79 -1.40 4.65
N LYS A 123 21.96 -0.54 5.65
CA LYS A 123 22.00 -0.93 7.07
C LYS A 123 21.05 -0.06 7.87
N ILE A 124 20.37 -0.69 8.84
CA ILE A 124 19.56 0.05 9.79
C ILE A 124 20.47 0.81 10.80
N SER A 125 20.10 2.03 11.15
CA SER A 125 20.84 2.78 12.17
C SER A 125 20.58 2.21 13.57
N ALA A 126 21.62 1.83 14.27
CA ALA A 126 21.51 1.38 15.67
C ALA A 126 21.12 2.52 16.62
N SER A 127 21.49 3.76 16.30
CA SER A 127 21.17 4.97 17.07
C SER A 127 19.86 5.66 16.63
N GLY A 128 19.14 5.09 15.65
CA GLY A 128 17.93 5.68 15.10
C GLY A 128 18.20 6.86 14.17
N TYR A 129 17.19 7.74 14.07
CA TYR A 129 17.15 8.87 13.13
C TYR A 129 16.57 10.10 13.84
N ASP A 130 16.91 11.29 13.36
CA ASP A 130 16.29 12.51 13.85
C ASP A 130 14.85 12.65 13.35
N LYS A 131 13.97 13.22 14.18
CA LYS A 131 12.56 13.38 13.84
C LYS A 131 12.35 14.19 12.56
N LYS A 132 13.16 15.24 12.34
CA LYS A 132 13.15 16.04 11.11
C LYS A 132 13.57 15.25 9.88
N GLU A 133 14.49 14.30 10.06
CA GLU A 133 14.96 13.43 8.98
C GLU A 133 13.87 12.48 8.50
N VAL A 134 13.08 11.94 9.42
CA VAL A 134 12.01 10.99 9.10
C VAL A 134 10.66 11.65 8.81
N ALA A 135 10.38 12.85 9.34
CA ALA A 135 9.17 13.58 9.00
C ALA A 135 9.13 13.94 7.51
N GLY A 136 7.93 13.96 6.92
CA GLY A 136 7.74 14.33 5.52
C GLY A 136 6.68 13.46 4.83
N THR A 137 6.57 13.62 3.52
CA THR A 137 5.61 12.88 2.70
C THR A 137 6.23 11.58 2.20
N TYR A 138 5.47 10.52 2.30
CA TYR A 138 5.85 9.17 1.88
C TYR A 138 4.86 8.65 0.84
N GLU A 139 5.37 8.05 -0.19
CA GLU A 139 4.64 7.08 -0.98
C GLU A 139 4.35 5.88 -0.07
N TYR A 140 3.10 5.40 -0.05
CA TYR A 140 2.59 4.54 1.01
C TYR A 140 1.84 3.35 0.44
N ILE A 141 2.11 2.17 0.96
CA ILE A 141 1.38 0.93 0.66
C ILE A 141 0.79 0.37 1.95
N TYR A 142 -0.51 0.21 1.96
CA TYR A 142 -1.25 -0.59 2.93
C TYR A 142 -1.45 -1.98 2.34
N HIS A 143 -0.77 -2.99 2.88
CA HIS A 143 -0.85 -4.36 2.37
C HIS A 143 -2.19 -5.03 2.73
N GLU A 144 -3.23 -4.60 2.03
CA GLU A 144 -4.61 -5.04 2.25
C GLU A 144 -4.72 -6.57 2.21
N PRO A 145 -5.13 -7.23 3.31
CA PRO A 145 -5.22 -8.69 3.37
C PRO A 145 -6.19 -9.28 2.35
N SER A 146 -7.21 -8.51 1.95
CA SER A 146 -8.21 -8.90 0.97
C SER A 146 -7.75 -8.76 -0.49
N THR A 147 -6.53 -8.27 -0.74
CA THR A 147 -6.02 -8.15 -2.11
C THR A 147 -6.00 -9.51 -2.80
N ALA A 148 -6.86 -9.67 -3.78
CA ALA A 148 -7.03 -10.92 -4.52
C ALA A 148 -5.81 -11.24 -5.40
N GLY A 149 -5.64 -12.51 -5.77
CA GLY A 149 -4.63 -12.91 -6.73
C GLY A 149 -4.80 -12.22 -8.07
N GLY A 150 -3.69 -11.83 -8.66
CA GLY A 150 -3.67 -11.04 -9.89
C GLY A 150 -3.90 -9.54 -9.70
N SER A 151 -4.27 -9.11 -8.49
CA SER A 151 -4.48 -7.70 -8.15
C SER A 151 -3.28 -7.12 -7.39
N VAL A 152 -3.09 -5.81 -7.51
CA VAL A 152 -2.06 -5.06 -6.79
C VAL A 152 -2.67 -3.89 -6.03
N VAL A 153 -2.10 -3.59 -4.87
CA VAL A 153 -2.30 -2.32 -4.17
C VAL A 153 -1.36 -1.30 -4.82
N ASN A 154 -1.92 -0.28 -5.43
CA ASN A 154 -1.13 0.86 -5.89
C ASN A 154 -0.74 1.73 -4.68
N SER A 155 0.47 2.26 -4.73
CA SER A 155 0.90 3.22 -3.73
C SER A 155 0.04 4.49 -3.74
N THR A 156 -0.12 5.08 -2.57
CA THR A 156 -0.77 6.37 -2.34
C THR A 156 0.16 7.27 -1.53
N TYR A 157 -0.33 8.31 -0.87
CA TYR A 157 0.53 9.22 -0.11
C TYR A 157 0.04 9.41 1.33
N ILE A 158 1.01 9.40 2.25
CA ILE A 158 0.83 9.71 3.67
C ILE A 158 1.87 10.76 4.06
N THR A 159 1.52 11.68 4.95
CA THR A 159 2.46 12.68 5.47
C THR A 159 2.64 12.50 6.96
N LEU A 160 3.87 12.36 7.39
CA LEU A 160 4.27 12.31 8.79
C LEU A 160 4.70 13.72 9.20
N TYR A 161 3.87 14.43 9.96
CA TYR A 161 4.20 15.76 10.45
C TYR A 161 5.10 15.70 11.70
N GLU A 162 6.00 16.65 11.88
CA GLU A 162 6.91 16.70 13.03
C GLU A 162 6.16 16.77 14.37
N ASN A 163 4.93 17.27 14.40
CA ASN A 163 4.10 17.29 15.61
C ASN A 163 3.54 15.91 16.00
N GLY A 164 3.81 14.85 15.21
CA GLY A 164 3.34 13.49 15.47
C GLY A 164 1.98 13.15 14.87
N THR A 165 1.39 14.04 14.08
CA THR A 165 0.14 13.75 13.36
C THR A 165 0.43 13.16 11.97
N VAL A 166 -0.57 12.49 11.41
CA VAL A 166 -0.53 11.88 10.08
C VAL A 166 -1.53 12.58 9.17
N GLY A 167 -1.10 12.91 7.95
CA GLY A 167 -1.93 13.47 6.88
C GLY A 167 -2.00 12.55 5.67
N GLY A 168 -2.71 12.97 4.62
CA GLY A 168 -2.90 12.18 3.39
C GLY A 168 -4.01 11.14 3.53
N VAL A 169 -3.85 9.95 2.93
CA VAL A 169 -4.88 8.90 2.90
C VAL A 169 -5.33 8.42 4.28
N ASP A 170 -4.46 8.51 5.28
CA ASP A 170 -4.72 8.11 6.67
C ASP A 170 -4.72 9.32 7.63
N ALA A 171 -5.18 10.48 7.14
CA ALA A 171 -5.31 11.69 7.94
C ALA A 171 -6.10 11.44 9.24
N GLY A 172 -5.64 12.07 10.34
CA GLY A 172 -6.17 11.86 11.69
C GLY A 172 -5.48 10.74 12.47
N GLY A 173 -4.53 10.01 11.86
CA GLY A 173 -3.63 9.12 12.56
C GLY A 173 -2.55 9.87 13.34
N THR A 174 -1.76 9.11 14.11
CA THR A 174 -0.60 9.63 14.85
C THR A 174 0.62 8.74 14.65
N TRP A 175 1.80 9.31 14.85
CA TRP A 175 3.05 8.57 14.83
C TRP A 175 4.02 9.10 15.90
N SER A 176 4.88 8.22 16.38
CA SER A 176 5.95 8.56 17.29
C SER A 176 7.16 7.67 17.07
N MET A 177 8.32 8.12 17.46
CA MET A 177 9.55 7.35 17.39
C MET A 177 10.26 7.37 18.74
N LYS A 178 11.07 6.34 18.99
CA LYS A 178 11.91 6.27 20.19
C LYS A 178 13.25 6.95 19.97
N SER A 179 13.61 7.82 20.86
CA SER A 179 14.92 8.48 20.84
C SER A 179 16.05 7.45 20.89
N GLY A 180 17.04 7.60 20.01
CA GLY A 180 18.20 6.72 19.95
C GLY A 180 17.91 5.30 19.45
N LYS A 181 16.76 5.07 18.81
CA LYS A 181 16.35 3.78 18.24
C LYS A 181 15.67 3.98 16.89
N PRO A 182 15.72 3.00 16.00
CA PRO A 182 15.04 3.07 14.68
C PRO A 182 13.54 2.79 14.77
N TYR A 183 12.99 2.55 15.95
CA TYR A 183 11.61 2.11 16.14
C TYR A 183 10.60 3.23 15.94
N VAL A 184 9.47 2.88 15.36
CA VAL A 184 8.33 3.74 15.12
C VAL A 184 7.04 3.07 15.53
N ASP A 185 6.17 3.83 16.18
CA ASP A 185 4.79 3.47 16.46
C ASP A 185 3.86 4.36 15.64
N PHE A 186 2.84 3.75 15.04
CA PHE A 186 1.73 4.44 14.37
C PHE A 186 0.41 4.06 15.03
N THR A 187 -0.53 4.98 15.01
CA THR A 187 -1.95 4.69 15.19
C THR A 187 -2.68 5.17 13.94
N ILE A 188 -3.17 4.24 13.12
CA ILE A 188 -3.83 4.52 11.84
C ILE A 188 -5.17 3.81 11.85
N LYS A 189 -6.27 4.56 11.61
CA LYS A 189 -7.64 4.03 11.67
C LYS A 189 -7.95 3.26 12.95
N GLY A 190 -7.42 3.74 14.09
CA GLY A 190 -7.59 3.11 15.40
C GLY A 190 -6.73 1.86 15.64
N VAL A 191 -5.93 1.42 14.67
CA VAL A 191 -5.04 0.27 14.79
C VAL A 191 -3.62 0.74 15.12
N LYS A 192 -2.99 0.08 16.09
CA LYS A 192 -1.58 0.28 16.42
C LYS A 192 -0.68 -0.55 15.48
N TYR A 193 0.34 0.10 14.93
CA TYR A 193 1.41 -0.51 14.14
C TYR A 193 2.74 -0.24 14.82
N GLN A 194 3.62 -1.23 14.82
CA GLN A 194 4.98 -1.10 15.33
C GLN A 194 5.97 -1.57 14.27
N GLY A 195 7.03 -0.80 14.10
CA GLY A 195 8.00 -1.07 13.06
C GLY A 195 9.28 -0.29 13.19
N VAL A 196 9.93 -0.07 12.07
CA VAL A 196 11.23 0.61 12.01
C VAL A 196 11.27 1.61 10.86
N PHE A 197 12.08 2.65 11.04
CA PHE A 197 12.64 3.44 9.95
C PHE A 197 13.96 2.81 9.49
N SER A 198 14.20 2.86 8.20
CA SER A 198 15.49 2.49 7.60
C SER A 198 15.68 3.24 6.29
N TYR A 199 16.93 3.49 5.89
CA TYR A 199 17.17 3.85 4.51
C TYR A 199 17.04 2.62 3.61
N GLY A 200 16.58 2.83 2.39
CA GLY A 200 16.56 1.87 1.31
C GLY A 200 16.88 2.56 -0.01
N TYR A 201 16.96 1.79 -1.07
CA TYR A 201 17.13 2.32 -2.43
C TYR A 201 15.85 2.05 -3.22
N ASP A 202 15.21 3.11 -3.73
CA ASP A 202 14.00 2.97 -4.52
C ASP A 202 14.24 2.14 -5.79
N GLU A 203 13.17 1.68 -6.42
CA GLU A 203 13.25 0.85 -7.63
C GLU A 203 13.15 1.69 -8.91
N SER A 204 13.30 3.01 -8.83
CA SER A 204 13.45 3.87 -9.99
C SER A 204 14.77 3.59 -10.73
N ALA A 205 14.88 4.05 -11.97
CA ALA A 205 16.13 3.94 -12.73
C ALA A 205 17.32 4.62 -12.04
N ALA A 206 17.06 5.66 -11.24
CA ALA A 206 18.09 6.39 -10.50
C ALA A 206 18.52 5.68 -9.20
N ARG A 207 17.74 4.71 -8.69
CA ARG A 207 18.05 3.99 -7.45
C ARG A 207 18.37 4.94 -6.30
N ASN A 208 17.48 5.90 -6.06
CA ASN A 208 17.69 6.93 -5.05
C ASN A 208 17.69 6.31 -3.65
N ARG A 209 18.61 6.77 -2.80
CA ARG A 209 18.61 6.43 -1.38
C ARG A 209 17.52 7.27 -0.69
N VAL A 210 16.52 6.60 -0.14
CA VAL A 210 15.35 7.22 0.48
C VAL A 210 15.10 6.69 1.88
N MET A 211 14.55 7.53 2.76
CA MET A 211 14.04 7.06 4.04
C MET A 211 12.80 6.21 3.81
N THR A 212 12.74 5.06 4.45
CA THR A 212 11.60 4.15 4.42
C THR A 212 11.10 3.85 5.82
N PHE A 213 9.86 3.40 5.92
CA PHE A 213 9.38 2.69 7.10
C PHE A 213 8.66 1.40 6.71
N THR A 214 8.70 0.46 7.63
CA THR A 214 7.92 -0.77 7.58
C THR A 214 7.37 -1.06 8.95
N ALA A 215 6.09 -1.41 9.06
CA ALA A 215 5.47 -1.70 10.35
C ALA A 215 4.38 -2.76 10.22
N VAL A 216 4.12 -3.45 11.33
CA VAL A 216 3.11 -4.51 11.45
C VAL A 216 2.05 -4.09 12.44
N GLY A 217 0.80 -4.10 12.00
CA GLY A 217 -0.37 -3.75 12.80
C GLY A 217 -0.82 -4.84 13.74
N ALA A 218 -1.50 -4.45 14.82
CA ALA A 218 -2.20 -5.36 15.73
C ALA A 218 -3.27 -6.21 15.01
N ASN A 219 -3.64 -5.84 13.80
CA ASN A 219 -4.58 -6.55 12.92
C ASN A 219 -3.89 -7.48 11.90
N ASN A 220 -2.59 -7.78 12.06
CA ASN A 220 -1.76 -8.58 11.14
C ASN A 220 -1.50 -7.94 9.76
N VAL A 221 -1.78 -6.67 9.59
CA VAL A 221 -1.54 -5.94 8.35
C VAL A 221 -0.19 -5.26 8.38
N CYS A 222 0.55 -5.35 7.28
CA CYS A 222 1.79 -4.61 7.09
C CYS A 222 1.53 -3.29 6.37
N ILE A 223 2.30 -2.27 6.73
CA ILE A 223 2.33 -0.98 6.04
C ILE A 223 3.76 -0.62 5.68
N TRP A 224 3.94 -0.06 4.49
CA TRP A 224 5.23 0.42 4.00
C TRP A 224 5.15 1.87 3.58
N GLY A 225 6.24 2.59 3.79
CA GLY A 225 6.41 3.95 3.28
C GLY A 225 7.79 4.17 2.69
N SER A 226 7.83 4.96 1.63
CA SER A 226 9.04 5.44 0.98
C SER A 226 8.97 6.96 0.86
N LYS A 227 9.90 7.67 1.50
CA LYS A 227 9.90 9.14 1.53
C LYS A 227 10.07 9.69 0.11
N THR A 228 9.18 10.59 -0.29
CA THR A 228 9.25 11.21 -1.61
C THR A 228 10.45 12.14 -1.69
N LEU A 229 11.08 12.22 -2.86
CA LEU A 229 12.15 13.17 -3.17
C LEU A 229 11.61 14.48 -3.75
N LYS A 230 10.29 14.74 -3.60
CA LYS A 230 9.69 15.97 -4.07
C LYS A 230 10.18 17.14 -3.23
N ASP A 231 10.64 18.18 -3.89
CA ASP A 231 11.08 19.40 -3.21
C ASP A 231 9.97 19.98 -2.35
N PRO A 232 10.28 20.48 -1.14
CA PRO A 232 9.32 21.16 -0.33
C PRO A 232 8.76 22.38 -1.07
N LYS A 233 7.44 22.48 -1.15
CA LYS A 233 6.74 23.63 -1.71
C LYS A 233 5.99 24.39 -0.62
N THR A 234 5.67 25.67 -0.86
CA THR A 234 4.68 26.38 -0.05
C THR A 234 3.37 25.59 -0.01
N GLU A 235 2.51 25.85 0.96
CA GLU A 235 1.20 25.19 1.04
C GLU A 235 0.43 25.34 -0.27
N SER A 236 0.34 26.57 -0.79
CA SER A 236 -0.32 26.86 -2.06
C SER A 236 0.37 26.17 -3.25
N GLY A 237 1.71 26.19 -3.30
CA GLY A 237 2.46 25.48 -4.35
C GLY A 237 2.28 23.97 -4.30
N SER A 238 2.15 23.38 -3.11
CA SER A 238 1.84 21.96 -2.92
C SER A 238 0.43 21.65 -3.41
N VAL A 239 -0.58 22.43 -2.99
CA VAL A 239 -1.97 22.27 -3.42
C VAL A 239 -2.10 22.38 -4.94
N THR A 240 -1.42 23.35 -5.55
CA THR A 240 -1.40 23.53 -7.01
C THR A 240 -0.77 22.32 -7.72
N ALA A 241 0.40 21.87 -7.26
CA ALA A 241 1.11 20.73 -7.86
C ALA A 241 0.31 19.43 -7.73
N ASP A 242 -0.24 19.15 -6.55
CA ASP A 242 -1.02 17.95 -6.29
C ASP A 242 -2.36 17.99 -7.06
N SER A 243 -3.02 19.16 -7.15
CA SER A 243 -4.22 19.35 -7.96
C SER A 243 -3.97 19.05 -9.45
N ASN A 244 -2.84 19.51 -9.99
CA ASN A 244 -2.47 19.26 -11.39
C ASN A 244 -2.15 17.78 -11.67
N ALA A 245 -1.68 17.04 -10.66
CA ALA A 245 -1.35 15.62 -10.78
C ALA A 245 -2.59 14.70 -10.73
N ILE A 246 -3.75 15.19 -10.25
CA ILE A 246 -4.97 14.38 -10.19
C ILE A 246 -5.50 14.13 -11.59
N THR A 247 -5.70 12.85 -11.91
CA THR A 247 -6.36 12.40 -13.15
C THR A 247 -7.61 11.60 -12.79
N VAL A 248 -8.67 11.80 -13.58
CA VAL A 248 -9.94 11.06 -13.47
C VAL A 248 -10.34 10.65 -14.89
N PRO A 249 -10.77 9.41 -15.13
CA PRO A 249 -11.22 9.00 -16.46
C PRO A 249 -12.44 9.83 -16.89
N SER A 250 -12.47 10.26 -18.15
CA SER A 250 -13.62 10.96 -18.72
C SER A 250 -14.80 10.05 -19.00
N SER A 251 -14.56 8.75 -19.10
CA SER A 251 -15.57 7.69 -19.26
C SER A 251 -15.16 6.46 -18.45
N ALA A 252 -16.13 5.80 -17.79
CA ALA A 252 -15.88 4.65 -16.96
C ALA A 252 -17.03 3.62 -17.06
N THR A 253 -16.67 2.35 -17.21
CA THR A 253 -17.60 1.20 -17.19
C THR A 253 -17.42 0.33 -15.95
N ALA A 254 -16.39 0.59 -15.13
CA ALA A 254 -16.07 -0.08 -13.90
C ALA A 254 -15.58 0.91 -12.85
N ASP A 255 -15.52 0.49 -11.60
CA ASP A 255 -14.99 1.26 -10.48
C ASP A 255 -13.56 1.70 -10.75
N PHE A 256 -13.20 2.88 -10.24
CA PHE A 256 -11.85 3.42 -10.35
C PHE A 256 -11.41 4.12 -9.06
N ASP A 257 -10.10 4.25 -8.88
CA ASP A 257 -9.52 4.83 -7.68
C ASP A 257 -9.55 6.36 -7.71
N LEU A 258 -9.80 6.94 -6.54
CA LEU A 258 -9.76 8.38 -6.27
C LEU A 258 -8.63 8.66 -5.27
N PRO A 259 -7.59 9.45 -5.62
CA PRO A 259 -6.51 9.76 -4.69
C PRO A 259 -7.03 10.56 -3.49
N LEU A 260 -6.61 10.18 -2.29
CA LEU A 260 -6.90 10.90 -1.04
C LEU A 260 -5.70 11.72 -0.53
N GLY A 261 -4.56 11.65 -1.22
CA GLY A 261 -3.37 12.44 -0.91
C GLY A 261 -2.55 12.72 -2.16
N GLY A 262 -1.64 13.66 -2.07
CA GLY A 262 -0.74 14.05 -3.15
C GLY A 262 0.74 13.97 -2.77
N ALA A 263 1.62 13.90 -3.78
CA ALA A 263 3.07 13.74 -3.61
C ALA A 263 3.75 14.89 -2.86
N TYR A 264 3.11 16.06 -2.83
CA TYR A 264 3.57 17.23 -2.08
C TYR A 264 2.88 17.38 -0.72
N GLY A 265 2.15 16.34 -0.27
CA GLY A 265 1.56 16.25 1.06
C GLY A 265 0.22 16.96 1.22
N SER A 266 -0.52 17.16 0.13
CA SER A 266 -1.91 17.62 0.23
C SER A 266 -2.85 16.46 0.56
N THR A 267 -3.93 16.74 1.28
CA THR A 267 -5.07 15.83 1.46
C THR A 267 -6.11 16.15 0.38
N VAL A 268 -6.75 15.10 -0.16
CA VAL A 268 -7.80 15.23 -1.18
C VAL A 268 -9.09 14.62 -0.65
N SER A 269 -10.16 15.38 -0.72
CA SER A 269 -11.52 14.89 -0.44
C SER A 269 -12.40 15.00 -1.69
N TRP A 270 -13.37 14.12 -1.79
CA TRP A 270 -14.20 13.99 -2.98
C TRP A 270 -15.68 14.17 -2.68
N LYS A 271 -16.37 14.86 -3.59
CA LYS A 271 -17.83 14.91 -3.65
C LYS A 271 -18.28 14.49 -5.06
N VAL A 272 -19.44 13.88 -5.14
CA VAL A 272 -20.08 13.51 -6.41
C VAL A 272 -21.42 14.19 -6.52
N THR A 273 -21.74 14.67 -7.73
CA THR A 273 -23.07 15.08 -8.15
C THR A 273 -23.42 14.26 -9.40
N ALA A 274 -24.43 13.41 -9.28
CA ALA A 274 -24.93 12.58 -10.37
C ALA A 274 -26.46 12.60 -10.35
N ALA A 275 -27.07 12.91 -11.49
CA ALA A 275 -28.53 12.99 -11.61
C ALA A 275 -29.21 11.61 -11.52
N ASP A 276 -28.49 10.56 -11.86
CA ASP A 276 -28.97 9.18 -12.05
C ASP A 276 -28.27 8.15 -11.15
N ASN A 277 -27.48 8.60 -10.19
CA ASN A 277 -26.66 7.75 -9.31
C ASN A 277 -25.69 6.82 -10.09
N ALA A 278 -25.28 7.20 -11.29
CA ALA A 278 -24.35 6.41 -12.10
C ALA A 278 -22.95 6.29 -11.46
N VAL A 279 -22.58 7.20 -10.58
CA VAL A 279 -21.33 7.15 -9.78
C VAL A 279 -21.61 7.53 -8.34
N ALA A 280 -21.04 6.79 -7.41
CA ALA A 280 -20.98 7.11 -5.98
C ALA A 280 -19.54 7.16 -5.50
N VAL A 281 -19.23 7.99 -4.50
CA VAL A 281 -17.90 8.03 -3.86
C VAL A 281 -17.95 7.21 -2.57
N GLN A 282 -17.08 6.22 -2.44
CA GLN A 282 -16.91 5.38 -1.25
C GLN A 282 -15.43 5.32 -0.87
N GLY A 283 -15.02 6.14 0.10
CA GLY A 283 -13.63 6.26 0.50
C GLY A 283 -12.74 6.71 -0.66
N SER A 284 -11.77 5.89 -1.04
CA SER A 284 -10.85 6.12 -2.15
C SER A 284 -11.34 5.58 -3.50
N LYS A 285 -12.63 5.22 -3.62
CA LYS A 285 -13.19 4.67 -4.86
C LYS A 285 -14.38 5.46 -5.38
N ALA A 286 -14.41 5.62 -6.69
CA ALA A 286 -15.62 5.93 -7.43
C ALA A 286 -16.28 4.59 -7.83
N VAL A 287 -17.44 4.31 -7.25
CA VAL A 287 -18.22 3.12 -7.54
C VAL A 287 -19.15 3.44 -8.69
N VAL A 288 -19.03 2.69 -9.78
CA VAL A 288 -19.74 2.92 -11.04
C VAL A 288 -20.94 1.96 -11.15
N LYS A 289 -22.13 2.55 -11.38
CA LYS A 289 -23.36 1.80 -11.63
C LYS A 289 -23.85 2.11 -13.04
N ARG A 290 -23.71 1.14 -13.94
CA ARG A 290 -24.23 1.26 -15.32
C ARG A 290 -25.74 1.05 -15.34
N HIS A 291 -26.44 1.93 -16.02
CA HIS A 291 -27.87 1.85 -16.32
C HIS A 291 -28.07 1.40 -17.79
N LEU A 292 -29.30 1.24 -18.23
CA LEU A 292 -29.59 0.89 -19.63
C LEU A 292 -29.09 1.98 -20.61
N LYS A 293 -29.29 3.25 -20.25
CA LYS A 293 -28.82 4.43 -21.01
C LYS A 293 -27.57 5.00 -20.38
N ASP A 294 -26.88 5.84 -21.13
CA ASP A 294 -25.73 6.60 -20.65
C ASP A 294 -26.08 7.42 -19.42
N GLY A 295 -25.21 7.34 -18.43
CA GLY A 295 -25.25 8.17 -17.23
C GLY A 295 -24.09 9.17 -17.22
N SER A 296 -24.13 10.10 -16.28
CA SER A 296 -23.01 11.02 -16.06
C SER A 296 -22.93 11.46 -14.61
N ALA A 297 -21.72 11.82 -14.20
CA ALA A 297 -21.46 12.39 -12.88
C ALA A 297 -20.44 13.53 -12.98
N THR A 298 -20.51 14.46 -12.04
CA THR A 298 -19.46 15.43 -11.78
C THR A 298 -18.81 15.08 -10.45
N LEU A 299 -17.52 14.75 -10.49
CA LEU A 299 -16.68 14.55 -9.32
C LEU A 299 -15.98 15.87 -8.99
N THR A 300 -16.04 16.30 -7.74
CA THR A 300 -15.34 17.49 -7.25
C THR A 300 -14.29 17.06 -6.24
N ALA A 301 -13.02 17.29 -6.57
CA ALA A 301 -11.90 17.15 -5.65
C ALA A 301 -11.71 18.46 -4.88
N THR A 302 -11.55 18.38 -3.56
CA THR A 302 -11.05 19.49 -2.73
C THR A 302 -9.69 19.09 -2.21
N ILE A 303 -8.66 19.85 -2.60
CA ILE A 303 -7.26 19.60 -2.28
C ILE A 303 -6.83 20.62 -1.22
N THR A 304 -6.31 20.15 -0.08
CA THR A 304 -5.96 21.01 1.06
C THR A 304 -4.57 20.71 1.59
N LYS A 305 -3.84 21.75 2.02
CA LYS A 305 -2.62 21.66 2.80
C LYS A 305 -2.50 22.87 3.70
N GLY A 306 -2.46 22.68 5.03
CA GLY A 306 -2.49 23.78 5.98
C GLY A 306 -3.69 24.70 5.75
N THR A 307 -3.45 25.98 5.51
CA THR A 307 -4.49 26.97 5.22
C THR A 307 -4.87 27.10 3.74
N SER A 308 -4.11 26.46 2.85
CA SER A 308 -4.34 26.53 1.40
C SER A 308 -5.32 25.45 0.92
N SER A 309 -6.18 25.83 0.00
CA SER A 309 -7.17 24.94 -0.62
C SER A 309 -7.40 25.27 -2.10
N ALA A 310 -7.69 24.26 -2.88
CA ALA A 310 -8.17 24.38 -4.27
C ALA A 310 -9.25 23.34 -4.54
N THR A 311 -10.11 23.61 -5.50
CA THR A 311 -11.11 22.67 -5.99
C THR A 311 -10.91 22.41 -7.48
N LYS A 312 -11.16 21.16 -7.91
CA LYS A 312 -11.11 20.75 -9.32
C LYS A 312 -12.26 19.81 -9.61
N THR A 313 -12.92 20.02 -10.74
CA THR A 313 -14.08 19.23 -11.15
C THR A 313 -13.75 18.35 -12.36
N TYR A 314 -14.35 17.17 -12.39
CA TYR A 314 -14.19 16.18 -13.46
C TYR A 314 -15.56 15.67 -13.86
N LYS A 315 -15.85 15.70 -15.17
CA LYS A 315 -17.03 15.06 -15.73
C LYS A 315 -16.69 13.64 -16.12
N VAL A 316 -17.52 12.69 -15.69
CA VAL A 316 -17.37 11.28 -16.01
C VAL A 316 -18.65 10.80 -16.68
N THR A 317 -18.53 10.26 -17.88
CA THR A 317 -19.63 9.58 -18.59
C THR A 317 -19.61 8.10 -18.20
N VAL A 318 -20.78 7.54 -17.92
CA VAL A 318 -20.96 6.13 -17.68
C VAL A 318 -21.75 5.52 -18.84
N PRO A 319 -21.09 4.88 -19.80
CA PRO A 319 -21.78 4.27 -20.96
C PRO A 319 -22.85 3.29 -20.51
N GLY A 320 -24.03 3.42 -21.12
CA GLY A 320 -25.17 2.53 -20.83
C GLY A 320 -24.95 1.10 -21.31
N LEU A 321 -25.67 0.16 -20.71
CA LEU A 321 -25.60 -1.27 -21.11
C LEU A 321 -26.08 -1.51 -22.54
N LEU A 322 -26.96 -0.65 -23.05
CA LEU A 322 -27.43 -0.76 -24.45
C LEU A 322 -26.32 -0.51 -25.47
N ASN A 323 -25.24 0.18 -25.10
CA ASN A 323 -24.09 0.41 -25.98
C ASN A 323 -23.27 -0.87 -26.23
N ASP A 324 -23.44 -1.89 -25.37
CA ASP A 324 -22.72 -3.17 -25.49
C ASP A 324 -23.48 -4.18 -26.38
N ILE A 325 -24.70 -3.84 -26.81
CA ILE A 325 -25.55 -4.73 -27.61
C ILE A 325 -25.18 -4.55 -29.09
N GLN A 326 -24.59 -5.60 -29.66
CA GLN A 326 -24.44 -5.73 -31.12
C GLN A 326 -25.67 -6.47 -31.68
N ILE A 327 -26.45 -5.79 -32.53
CA ILE A 327 -27.53 -6.44 -33.27
C ILE A 327 -26.92 -7.00 -34.56
N GLU A 328 -26.66 -8.30 -34.63
CA GLU A 328 -26.37 -8.96 -35.89
C GLU A 328 -27.67 -9.01 -36.71
N THR A 329 -27.72 -8.29 -37.80
CA THR A 329 -28.79 -8.42 -38.77
C THR A 329 -28.49 -9.71 -39.53
N VAL A 330 -29.19 -10.80 -39.20
CA VAL A 330 -29.21 -11.99 -40.05
C VAL A 330 -30.10 -11.65 -41.24
N VAL A 331 -29.48 -11.50 -42.42
CA VAL A 331 -30.15 -11.36 -43.70
C VAL A 331 -30.40 -12.73 -44.30
#